data_d0e52445a2f6962f78aa4541a75c4bc5
#
_entry.id   d0e52445a2f6962f78aa4541a75c4bc5
#
_cell.length_a   1.000
_cell.length_b   1.000
_cell.length_c   1.000
_cell.angle_alpha   90.00
_cell.angle_beta   90.00
_cell.angle_gamma   90.00
#
_symmetry.space_group_name_H-M   'P 1'
#
loop_
_entity.id
_entity.type
_entity.pdbx_description
1 polymer ?
#
loop_
_entity_poly.entity_id
_entity_poly.type
_entity_poly.pdbx_seq_one_letter_code
_entity_poly.pdbx_strand_id
1 'polypeptide(L)'
;MKLYRQSVPVLGTSPISIDRAENRNKFSAMLDQLGIDQPAWQELTSLEDVKGFVEKVGYPVLVRPSYVLSGAAMNVCYDDEELENFLKMAAEVSKEYPVVVSQFLENTKEIEFDAVAQNGEVVELSLIHI
;
A
#
# COMPACT_ATOMS: atom_id res chain seq x y z
N MET A 1 12.42 3.43 -14.26
CA MET A 1 11.64 4.06 -15.36
C MET A 1 12.49 4.82 -16.40
N LYS A 2 13.56 5.57 -16.04
CA LYS A 2 14.36 6.33 -17.03
C LYS A 2 14.97 5.44 -18.12
N LEU A 3 15.64 4.35 -17.76
CA LEU A 3 16.25 3.42 -18.73
C LEU A 3 15.21 2.74 -19.63
N TYR A 4 14.08 2.33 -19.07
CA TYR A 4 12.98 1.72 -19.81
C TYR A 4 12.43 2.67 -20.89
N ARG A 5 12.29 3.97 -20.58
CA ARG A 5 11.85 5.01 -21.55
C ARG A 5 12.86 5.27 -22.68
N GLN A 6 14.10 4.87 -22.47
CA GLN A 6 15.19 4.94 -23.47
C GLN A 6 15.35 3.61 -24.25
N SER A 7 14.38 2.70 -24.14
CA SER A 7 14.41 1.39 -24.78
C SER A 7 15.62 0.51 -24.41
N VAL A 8 16.20 0.76 -23.23
CA VAL A 8 17.27 -0.10 -22.70
C VAL A 8 16.64 -1.38 -22.16
N PRO A 9 17.11 -2.57 -22.60
CA PRO A 9 16.59 -3.84 -22.06
C PRO A 9 16.81 -3.93 -20.55
N VAL A 10 15.76 -4.24 -19.82
CA VAL A 10 15.82 -4.48 -18.38
C VAL A 10 15.60 -5.97 -18.14
N LEU A 11 16.55 -6.62 -17.49
CA LEU A 11 16.45 -8.02 -17.11
C LEU A 11 15.66 -8.17 -15.79
N GLY A 12 14.92 -9.26 -15.67
CA GLY A 12 14.07 -9.56 -14.51
C GLY A 12 12.70 -8.89 -14.60
N THR A 13 12.18 -8.47 -13.46
CA THR A 13 10.82 -7.90 -13.37
C THR A 13 10.71 -6.59 -14.14
N SER A 14 9.64 -6.45 -14.91
CA SER A 14 9.36 -5.22 -15.67
C SER A 14 9.29 -4.00 -14.75
N PRO A 15 9.93 -2.86 -15.10
CA PRO A 15 9.82 -1.63 -14.33
C PRO A 15 8.39 -1.13 -14.16
N ILE A 16 7.48 -1.45 -15.09
CA ILE A 16 6.06 -1.13 -14.96
C ILE A 16 5.43 -1.98 -13.85
N SER A 17 5.77 -3.26 -13.79
CA SER A 17 5.27 -4.16 -12.75
C SER A 17 5.82 -3.79 -11.36
N ILE A 18 7.09 -3.40 -11.30
CA ILE A 18 7.70 -2.87 -10.06
C ILE A 18 6.94 -1.62 -9.58
N ASP A 19 6.72 -0.64 -10.46
CA ASP A 19 6.01 0.59 -10.14
C ASP A 19 4.56 0.32 -9.67
N ARG A 20 3.89 -0.67 -10.25
CA ARG A 20 2.55 -1.09 -9.82
C ARG A 20 2.56 -1.76 -8.46
N ALA A 21 3.55 -2.60 -8.18
CA ALA A 21 3.65 -3.33 -6.93
C ALA A 21 4.10 -2.42 -5.76
N GLU A 22 5.00 -1.48 -6.02
CA GLU A 22 5.57 -0.62 -4.99
C GLU A 22 4.71 0.60 -4.65
N ASN A 23 3.93 1.10 -5.60
CA ASN A 23 2.99 2.18 -5.37
C ASN A 23 1.69 1.62 -4.80
N ARG A 24 1.42 1.89 -3.53
CA ARG A 24 0.27 1.32 -2.80
C ARG A 24 -1.09 1.61 -3.44
N ASN A 25 -1.28 2.83 -3.92
CA ASN A 25 -2.50 3.20 -4.64
C ASN A 25 -2.66 2.35 -5.91
N LYS A 26 -1.62 2.28 -6.75
CA LYS A 26 -1.65 1.48 -7.98
C LYS A 26 -1.85 0.00 -7.71
N PHE A 27 -1.23 -0.51 -6.65
CA PHE A 27 -1.38 -1.91 -6.24
C PHE A 27 -2.81 -2.20 -5.81
N SER A 28 -3.36 -1.42 -4.89
CA SER A 28 -4.74 -1.61 -4.43
C SER A 28 -5.76 -1.41 -5.55
N ALA A 29 -5.59 -0.41 -6.41
CA ALA A 29 -6.44 -0.23 -7.58
C ALA A 29 -6.37 -1.41 -8.56
N MET A 30 -5.21 -2.06 -8.69
CA MET A 30 -5.06 -3.28 -9.49
C MET A 30 -5.80 -4.46 -8.86
N LEU A 31 -5.74 -4.63 -7.54
CA LEU A 31 -6.48 -5.67 -6.84
C LEU A 31 -7.99 -5.49 -7.01
N ASP A 32 -8.49 -4.26 -6.88
CA ASP A 32 -9.91 -3.95 -7.13
C ASP A 32 -10.33 -4.32 -8.56
N GLN A 33 -9.50 -3.99 -9.57
CA GLN A 33 -9.77 -4.35 -10.97
C GLN A 33 -9.79 -5.86 -11.21
N LEU A 34 -9.00 -6.62 -10.44
CA LEU A 34 -8.94 -8.08 -10.51
C LEU A 34 -10.04 -8.76 -9.67
N GLY A 35 -10.81 -8.00 -8.91
CA GLY A 35 -11.83 -8.54 -8.00
C GLY A 35 -11.23 -9.33 -6.84
N ILE A 36 -10.01 -8.98 -6.42
CA ILE A 36 -9.33 -9.59 -5.28
C ILE A 36 -9.71 -8.80 -4.03
N ASP A 37 -10.26 -9.50 -3.05
CA ASP A 37 -10.63 -8.90 -1.77
C ASP A 37 -9.41 -8.31 -1.06
N GLN A 38 -9.59 -7.11 -0.53
CA GLN A 38 -8.61 -6.41 0.29
C GLN A 38 -9.32 -5.57 1.35
N PRO A 39 -8.63 -5.18 2.44
CA PRO A 39 -9.20 -4.22 3.39
C PRO A 39 -9.64 -2.94 2.67
N ALA A 40 -10.73 -2.34 3.14
CA ALA A 40 -11.16 -1.03 2.62
C ALA A 40 -10.00 -0.04 2.69
N TRP A 41 -9.77 0.71 1.61
CA TRP A 41 -8.64 1.62 1.49
C TRP A 41 -9.01 2.87 0.70
N GLN A 42 -8.29 3.95 0.95
CA GLN A 42 -8.41 5.19 0.17
C GLN A 42 -7.10 5.99 0.20
N GLU A 43 -6.75 6.61 -0.92
CA GLU A 43 -5.69 7.60 -0.98
C GLU A 43 -6.28 8.98 -0.67
N LEU A 44 -5.71 9.66 0.29
CA LEU A 44 -6.29 10.87 0.87
C LEU A 44 -5.24 11.97 0.96
N THR A 45 -5.68 13.20 0.73
CA THR A 45 -4.82 14.39 0.73
C THR A 45 -5.22 15.41 1.80
N SER A 46 -6.38 15.25 2.42
CA SER A 46 -6.88 16.12 3.47
C SER A 46 -7.27 15.37 4.73
N LEU A 47 -7.19 16.04 5.87
CA LEU A 47 -7.62 15.49 7.16
C LEU A 47 -9.13 15.20 7.18
N GLU A 48 -9.92 16.05 6.53
CA GLU A 48 -11.38 15.89 6.47
C GLU A 48 -11.77 14.62 5.72
N ASP A 49 -11.09 14.32 4.60
CA ASP A 49 -11.30 13.11 3.83
C ASP A 49 -10.93 11.86 4.64
N VAL A 50 -9.85 11.93 5.42
CA VAL A 50 -9.43 10.83 6.31
C VAL A 50 -10.50 10.56 7.38
N LYS A 51 -11.03 11.61 8.03
CA LYS A 51 -12.11 11.46 9.01
C LYS A 51 -13.36 10.85 8.37
N GLY A 52 -13.75 11.32 7.19
CA GLY A 52 -14.89 10.76 6.45
C GLY A 52 -14.69 9.30 6.04
N PHE A 53 -13.46 8.86 5.79
CA PHE A 53 -13.15 7.45 5.55
C PHE A 53 -13.28 6.64 6.85
N VAL A 54 -12.71 7.12 7.95
CA VAL A 54 -12.74 6.44 9.25
C VAL A 54 -14.18 6.30 9.78
N GLU A 55 -15.04 7.30 9.58
CA GLU A 55 -16.46 7.19 9.94
C GLU A 55 -17.17 6.02 9.23
N LYS A 56 -16.72 5.66 8.03
CA LYS A 56 -17.31 4.56 7.25
C LYS A 56 -16.78 3.19 7.64
N VAL A 57 -15.48 3.09 7.93
CA VAL A 57 -14.82 1.79 8.13
C VAL A 57 -14.60 1.46 9.61
N GLY A 58 -14.58 2.47 10.48
CA GLY A 58 -14.25 2.32 11.90
C GLY A 58 -12.75 2.21 12.16
N TYR A 59 -12.40 2.25 13.45
CA TYR A 59 -11.04 1.97 13.93
C TYR A 59 -10.85 0.46 14.22
N PRO A 60 -9.61 -0.06 14.20
CA PRO A 60 -8.36 0.63 13.88
C PRO A 60 -8.13 0.82 12.38
N VAL A 61 -7.36 1.88 12.05
CA VAL A 61 -6.93 2.13 10.68
C VAL A 61 -5.41 2.19 10.58
N LEU A 62 -4.89 1.71 9.46
CA LEU A 62 -3.47 1.80 9.13
C LEU A 62 -3.23 2.98 8.19
N VAL A 63 -2.35 3.88 8.61
CA VAL A 63 -1.95 5.06 7.83
C VAL A 63 -0.54 4.86 7.29
N ARG A 64 -0.34 5.07 6.01
CA ARG A 64 0.96 4.88 5.31
C ARG A 64 1.13 5.93 4.22
N PRO A 65 2.32 6.54 4.11
CA PRO A 65 2.66 7.32 2.92
C PRO A 65 2.64 6.41 1.68
N SER A 66 2.22 6.94 0.54
CA SER A 66 2.07 6.16 -0.69
C SER A 66 3.39 5.59 -1.22
N TYR A 67 4.53 6.14 -0.81
CA TYR A 67 5.84 5.84 -1.40
C TYR A 67 6.99 5.71 -0.38
N VAL A 68 6.79 5.01 0.72
CA VAL A 68 7.87 4.76 1.70
C VAL A 68 8.17 3.27 1.79
N LEU A 69 9.44 2.90 1.57
CA LEU A 69 9.94 1.53 1.57
C LEU A 69 10.25 0.97 2.96
N SER A 70 10.13 1.77 4.02
CA SER A 70 10.39 1.29 5.39
C SER A 70 9.18 1.50 6.29
N GLY A 71 8.98 0.59 7.24
CA GLY A 71 7.91 0.65 8.23
C GLY A 71 7.94 1.88 9.15
N ALA A 72 8.99 2.71 9.08
CA ALA A 72 9.19 3.88 9.93
C ALA A 72 8.13 4.98 9.77
N ALA A 73 7.34 4.96 8.71
CA ALA A 73 6.29 5.93 8.46
C ALA A 73 4.89 5.29 8.36
N MET A 74 4.73 4.07 8.86
CA MET A 74 3.43 3.40 8.99
C MET A 74 3.00 3.40 10.44
N ASN A 75 1.73 3.68 10.71
CA ASN A 75 1.18 3.59 12.05
C ASN A 75 -0.26 3.07 12.02
N VAL A 76 -0.59 2.26 13.02
CA VAL A 76 -1.96 1.86 13.30
C VAL A 76 -2.53 2.87 14.30
N CYS A 77 -3.66 3.45 13.96
CA CYS A 77 -4.34 4.44 14.78
C CYS A 77 -5.64 3.84 15.29
N TYR A 78 -5.88 3.97 16.59
CA TYR A 78 -7.04 3.43 17.28
C TYR A 78 -8.10 4.47 17.63
N ASP A 79 -7.74 5.75 17.50
CA ASP A 79 -8.64 6.88 17.74
C ASP A 79 -8.25 8.11 16.92
N ASP A 80 -9.08 9.15 17.01
CA ASP A 80 -8.90 10.40 16.28
C ASP A 80 -7.64 11.18 16.72
N GLU A 81 -7.24 11.09 17.97
CA GLU A 81 -6.07 11.81 18.50
C GLU A 81 -4.77 11.21 17.93
N GLU A 82 -4.64 9.88 17.94
CA GLU A 82 -3.52 9.18 17.32
C GLU A 82 -3.46 9.46 15.83
N LEU A 83 -4.60 9.41 15.14
CA LEU A 83 -4.71 9.68 13.71
C LEU A 83 -4.24 11.10 13.36
N GLU A 84 -4.72 12.13 14.06
CA GLU A 84 -4.32 13.52 13.83
C GLU A 84 -2.83 13.76 14.09
N ASN A 85 -2.31 13.19 15.17
CA ASN A 85 -0.88 13.31 15.51
C ASN A 85 0.00 12.66 14.46
N PHE A 86 -0.39 11.46 13.98
CA PHE A 86 0.36 10.77 12.95
C PHE A 86 0.31 11.49 11.60
N LEU A 87 -0.85 11.98 11.19
CA LEU A 87 -1.00 12.75 9.95
C LEU A 87 -0.17 14.03 9.93
N LYS A 88 -0.07 14.72 11.07
CA LYS A 88 0.83 15.88 11.21
C LYS A 88 2.29 15.50 10.99
N MET A 89 2.75 14.41 11.61
CA MET A 89 4.12 13.89 11.41
C MET A 89 4.36 13.44 9.97
N ALA A 90 3.41 12.73 9.37
CA ALA A 90 3.52 12.26 7.99
C ALA A 90 3.59 13.42 7.00
N ALA A 91 2.85 14.51 7.22
CA ALA A 91 2.89 15.71 6.39
C ALA A 91 4.23 16.46 6.48
N GLU A 92 4.94 16.37 7.61
CA GLU A 92 6.29 16.94 7.75
C GLU A 92 7.35 16.14 6.97
N VAL A 93 7.20 14.82 6.94
CA VAL A 93 8.15 13.91 6.26
C VAL A 93 7.91 13.83 4.75
N SER A 94 6.67 13.96 4.32
CA SER A 94 6.28 13.76 2.92
C SER A 94 5.31 14.86 2.45
N LYS A 95 5.87 16.04 2.14
CA LYS A 95 5.09 17.18 1.61
C LYS A 95 4.53 16.97 0.21
N GLU A 96 5.02 15.97 -0.52
CA GLU A 96 4.72 15.76 -1.95
C GLU A 96 3.86 14.53 -2.25
N TYR A 97 3.59 13.68 -1.26
CA TYR A 97 2.90 12.41 -1.52
C TYR A 97 1.64 12.25 -0.68
N PRO A 98 0.55 11.81 -1.31
CA PRO A 98 -0.67 11.50 -0.59
C PRO A 98 -0.44 10.35 0.41
N VAL A 99 -1.34 10.27 1.38
CA VAL A 99 -1.36 9.21 2.38
C VAL A 99 -2.41 8.17 1.98
N VAL A 100 -2.06 6.90 2.08
CA VAL A 100 -3.03 5.81 1.96
C VAL A 100 -3.48 5.41 3.35
N VAL A 101 -4.78 5.46 3.57
CA VAL A 101 -5.43 4.95 4.78
C VAL A 101 -6.17 3.67 4.42
N SER A 102 -6.02 2.65 5.23
CA SER A 102 -6.74 1.40 5.07
C SER A 102 -7.25 0.88 6.40
N GLN A 103 -8.35 0.14 6.36
CA GLN A 103 -8.81 -0.62 7.52
C GLN A 103 -7.69 -1.56 7.99
N PHE A 104 -7.45 -1.62 9.30
CA PHE A 104 -6.50 -2.56 9.88
C PHE A 104 -7.27 -3.77 10.41
N LEU A 105 -6.87 -4.96 9.96
CA LEU A 105 -7.50 -6.21 10.37
C LEU A 105 -6.74 -6.80 11.55
N GLU A 106 -7.42 -6.92 12.68
CA GLU A 106 -6.88 -7.57 13.88
C GLU A 106 -7.27 -9.05 13.94
N ASN A 107 -6.52 -9.83 14.72
CA ASN A 107 -6.77 -11.26 14.97
C ASN A 107 -6.85 -12.10 13.68
N THR A 108 -6.14 -11.71 12.66
CA THR A 108 -6.02 -12.44 11.40
C THR A 108 -4.77 -13.31 11.39
N LYS A 109 -4.81 -14.39 10.61
CA LYS A 109 -3.64 -15.22 10.34
C LYS A 109 -2.87 -14.65 9.16
N GLU A 110 -1.58 -14.41 9.33
CA GLU A 110 -0.71 -13.95 8.26
C GLU A 110 -0.10 -15.14 7.53
N ILE A 111 -0.21 -15.11 6.21
CA ILE A 111 0.37 -16.12 5.31
C ILE A 111 1.04 -15.37 4.16
N GLU A 112 2.30 -15.69 3.91
CA GLU A 112 3.09 -15.07 2.84
C GLU A 112 3.38 -16.08 1.73
N PHE A 113 3.22 -15.65 0.49
CA PHE A 113 3.58 -16.40 -0.69
C PHE A 113 4.68 -15.68 -1.46
N ASP A 114 5.79 -16.36 -1.67
CA ASP A 114 6.83 -15.95 -2.62
C ASP A 114 6.68 -16.73 -3.91
N ALA A 115 6.68 -16.04 -5.05
CA ALA A 115 6.51 -16.69 -6.32
C ALA A 115 7.46 -16.14 -7.39
N VAL A 116 7.94 -17.03 -8.24
CA VAL A 116 8.60 -16.68 -9.51
C VAL A 116 7.62 -16.98 -10.63
N ALA A 117 7.37 -16.00 -11.50
CA ALA A 117 6.46 -16.13 -12.61
C ALA A 117 7.12 -15.76 -13.94
N GLN A 118 6.72 -16.44 -15.02
CA GLN A 118 7.13 -16.14 -16.38
C GLN A 118 5.90 -16.15 -17.30
N ASN A 119 5.73 -15.09 -18.08
CA ASN A 119 4.61 -14.93 -19.02
C ASN A 119 3.22 -15.11 -18.39
N GLY A 120 3.05 -14.72 -17.13
CA GLY A 120 1.80 -14.83 -16.39
C GLY A 120 1.57 -16.20 -15.72
N GLU A 121 2.49 -17.14 -15.87
CA GLU A 121 2.43 -18.46 -15.22
C GLU A 121 3.41 -18.51 -14.04
N VAL A 122 2.94 -19.05 -12.91
CA VAL A 122 3.80 -19.27 -11.73
C VAL A 122 4.68 -20.50 -12.02
N VAL A 123 6.00 -20.27 -12.00
CA VAL A 123 7.01 -21.31 -12.23
C VAL A 123 7.42 -21.97 -10.92
N GLU A 124 7.53 -21.18 -9.86
CA GLU A 124 7.88 -21.64 -8.52
C GLU A 124 7.06 -20.87 -7.49
N LEU A 125 6.60 -21.57 -6.47
CA LEU A 125 5.81 -21.03 -5.38
C LEU A 125 6.34 -21.54 -4.05
N SER A 126 6.65 -20.64 -3.14
CA SER A 126 6.97 -20.92 -1.74
C SER A 126 5.89 -20.32 -0.83
N LEU A 127 5.52 -21.06 0.19
CA LEU A 127 4.57 -20.65 1.22
C LEU A 127 5.32 -20.46 2.53
N ILE A 128 5.21 -19.27 3.11
CA ILE A 128 5.74 -18.97 4.43
C ILE A 128 4.56 -18.73 5.38
N HIS A 129 4.59 -19.41 6.50
CA HIS A 129 3.65 -19.19 7.59
C HIS A 129 4.33 -18.38 8.68
N ILE A 130 3.85 -17.16 8.86
CA ILE A 130 4.38 -16.22 9.85
C ILE A 130 3.54 -16.27 11.13
#